data_b58c05e995b3302143d991f4ce7cfdd2
#
_entry.id   b58c05e995b3302143d991f4ce7cfdd2
#
_cell.length_a   1.000
_cell.length_b   1.000
_cell.length_c   1.000
_cell.angle_alpha   90.00
_cell.angle_beta   90.00
_cell.angle_gamma   90.00
#
_symmetry.space_group_name_H-M   'P 1'
#
loop_
_entity.id
_entity.type
_entity.pdbx_description
1 polymer ?
#
loop_
_entity_poly.entity_id
_entity_poly.type
_entity_poly.pdbx_seq_one_letter_code
_entity_poly.pdbx_strand_id
1 'polypeptide(L)'
;MPNTGRKWGNKMANNNAMGAMLNAYPDSVGGTLGDIVSVLGRPEFQGAFTSFYILPSIFNTDLDRGFSLIDYGLNHLLAAPKDLEDMKALNIDLALDFILNHASVLSKEFQDILKNGDASPFRDFFIDWNRFWEGHGEMTAQGYIQPDAALIRDMFFRKPGLPILMVRFPDGREVPYWNTFYQSVHYDHVDAQDLMEAAHTQYGEALRLAKIVNEALDAGKTPAEMDFG
;
A
#
# COMPACT_ATOMS: atom_id res chain seq x y z
N MET A 1 -12.33 25.79 -46.41
CA MET A 1 -12.43 25.51 -44.97
C MET A 1 -11.05 25.61 -44.37
N PRO A 2 -10.75 26.57 -43.47
CA PRO A 2 -9.42 26.71 -42.94
C PRO A 2 -9.17 25.72 -41.82
N ASN A 3 -8.04 25.06 -41.94
CA ASN A 3 -7.44 24.12 -41.01
C ASN A 3 -6.97 24.85 -39.74
N THR A 4 -7.69 24.70 -38.60
CA THR A 4 -7.25 25.23 -37.35
C THR A 4 -6.29 24.25 -36.68
N GLY A 5 -5.03 24.32 -37.08
CA GLY A 5 -3.93 23.65 -36.40
C GLY A 5 -3.82 24.13 -34.94
N ARG A 6 -4.20 23.30 -33.97
CA ARG A 6 -3.84 23.52 -32.58
C ARG A 6 -2.32 23.43 -32.44
N LYS A 7 -1.69 24.56 -32.30
CA LYS A 7 -0.30 24.62 -31.83
C LYS A 7 -0.27 24.17 -30.38
N TRP A 8 0.16 22.97 -30.15
CA TRP A 8 0.67 22.56 -28.85
C TRP A 8 1.96 23.35 -28.61
N GLY A 9 1.82 24.43 -27.87
CA GLY A 9 2.97 25.22 -27.47
C GLY A 9 3.82 24.43 -26.48
N ASN A 10 4.89 23.83 -27.00
CA ASN A 10 6.00 23.36 -26.19
C ASN A 10 6.66 24.55 -25.49
N LYS A 11 6.19 24.91 -24.31
CA LYS A 11 7.03 25.52 -23.29
C LYS A 11 7.51 24.40 -22.38
N MET A 12 8.37 23.55 -22.90
CA MET A 12 9.39 22.94 -22.04
C MET A 12 10.27 24.11 -21.63
N ALA A 13 10.04 24.64 -20.45
CA ALA A 13 11.03 25.44 -19.78
C ALA A 13 12.22 24.50 -19.55
N ASN A 14 13.25 24.64 -20.38
CA ASN A 14 14.55 24.02 -20.22
C ASN A 14 15.21 24.60 -18.97
N ASN A 15 14.72 24.27 -17.79
CA ASN A 15 15.44 24.45 -16.54
C ASN A 15 16.11 23.10 -16.21
N ASN A 16 17.12 22.74 -16.99
CA ASN A 16 18.10 21.71 -16.64
C ASN A 16 19.04 22.18 -15.50
N ALA A 17 18.57 23.00 -14.59
CA ALA A 17 19.29 23.22 -13.35
C ALA A 17 19.02 21.97 -12.47
N MET A 18 19.97 21.04 -12.50
CA MET A 18 20.01 19.98 -11.50
C MET A 18 20.16 20.63 -10.12
N GLY A 19 19.07 20.71 -9.38
CA GLY A 19 19.04 21.19 -8.00
C GLY A 19 18.95 20.03 -7.02
N ALA A 20 18.86 20.35 -5.74
CA ALA A 20 18.70 19.35 -4.70
C ALA A 20 17.31 18.69 -4.79
N MET A 21 17.29 17.38 -4.59
CA MET A 21 16.06 16.60 -4.44
C MET A 21 15.78 16.39 -2.96
N LEU A 22 14.58 16.76 -2.50
CA LEU A 22 14.08 16.33 -1.21
C LEU A 22 13.61 14.88 -1.33
N ASN A 23 13.91 14.08 -0.30
CA ASN A 23 13.45 12.70 -0.19
C ASN A 23 12.85 12.49 1.19
N ALA A 24 11.54 12.29 1.27
CA ALA A 24 10.81 12.14 2.53
C ALA A 24 9.49 11.38 2.35
N TYR A 25 9.00 10.82 3.46
CA TYR A 25 7.61 10.34 3.51
C TYR A 25 6.63 11.52 3.60
N PRO A 26 5.39 11.38 3.13
CA PRO A 26 4.42 12.47 3.19
C PRO A 26 4.10 12.94 4.62
N ASP A 27 4.29 12.08 5.61
CA ASP A 27 4.08 12.33 7.04
C ASP A 27 5.36 12.68 7.82
N SER A 28 6.49 12.95 7.12
CA SER A 28 7.76 13.23 7.80
C SER A 28 7.79 14.56 8.53
N VAL A 29 6.88 15.48 8.18
CA VAL A 29 6.72 16.80 8.84
C VAL A 29 5.24 17.02 9.05
N GLY A 30 4.80 17.15 10.29
CA GLY A 30 3.40 17.35 10.65
C GLY A 30 2.59 16.05 10.60
N GLY A 31 2.21 15.54 9.50
CA GLY A 31 1.42 14.31 9.36
C GLY A 31 0.90 14.11 7.94
N THR A 32 1.00 15.14 7.11
CA THR A 32 0.49 15.13 5.74
C THR A 32 1.47 15.79 4.76
N LEU A 33 1.24 15.55 3.48
CA LEU A 33 1.95 16.25 2.41
C LEU A 33 1.74 17.76 2.48
N GLY A 34 0.56 18.21 2.89
CA GLY A 34 0.26 19.65 3.06
C GLY A 34 1.16 20.36 4.07
N ASP A 35 1.58 19.66 5.13
CA ASP A 35 2.52 20.19 6.11
C ASP A 35 3.90 20.40 5.48
N ILE A 36 4.35 19.45 4.67
CA ILE A 36 5.62 19.58 3.92
C ILE A 36 5.54 20.73 2.93
N VAL A 37 4.45 20.86 2.17
CA VAL A 37 4.21 21.97 1.24
C VAL A 37 4.28 23.30 1.99
N SER A 38 3.67 23.41 3.16
CA SER A 38 3.69 24.59 4.00
C SER A 38 5.10 24.98 4.45
N VAL A 39 5.95 24.00 4.75
CA VAL A 39 7.37 24.23 5.10
C VAL A 39 8.15 24.67 3.88
N LEU A 40 8.02 23.98 2.75
CA LEU A 40 8.74 24.29 1.51
C LEU A 40 8.36 25.66 0.92
N GLY A 41 7.14 26.13 1.21
CA GLY A 41 6.67 27.47 0.83
C GLY A 41 7.27 28.62 1.63
N ARG A 42 8.01 28.35 2.72
CA ARG A 42 8.65 29.41 3.52
C ARG A 42 9.82 30.04 2.77
N PRO A 43 10.09 31.34 2.99
CA PRO A 43 11.17 32.04 2.30
C PRO A 43 12.53 31.38 2.41
N GLU A 44 12.82 30.72 3.53
CA GLU A 44 14.09 30.05 3.80
C GLU A 44 14.33 28.83 2.90
N PHE A 45 13.27 28.22 2.38
CA PHE A 45 13.33 27.04 1.52
C PHE A 45 13.09 27.36 0.03
N GLN A 46 12.80 28.61 -0.30
CA GLN A 46 12.51 29.02 -1.67
C GLN A 46 13.70 28.73 -2.60
N GLY A 47 13.50 27.87 -3.61
CA GLY A 47 14.57 27.48 -4.53
C GLY A 47 15.62 26.50 -3.95
N ALA A 48 15.46 26.04 -2.70
CA ALA A 48 16.38 25.08 -2.09
C ALA A 48 16.27 23.68 -2.75
N PHE A 49 15.07 23.31 -3.22
CA PHE A 49 14.80 22.05 -3.87
C PHE A 49 14.16 22.28 -5.24
N THR A 50 14.57 21.48 -6.22
CA THR A 50 13.97 21.47 -7.57
C THR A 50 13.04 20.28 -7.76
N SER A 51 13.16 19.25 -6.93
CA SER A 51 12.32 18.05 -6.98
C SER A 51 12.09 17.48 -5.59
N PHE A 52 11.00 16.74 -5.47
CA PHE A 52 10.64 16.01 -4.26
C PHE A 52 10.28 14.57 -4.63
N TYR A 53 11.03 13.62 -4.12
CA TYR A 53 10.72 12.20 -4.18
C TYR A 53 9.96 11.79 -2.93
N ILE A 54 8.66 11.51 -3.11
CA ILE A 54 7.76 11.11 -2.03
C ILE A 54 7.90 9.60 -1.81
N LEU A 55 8.32 9.20 -0.63
CA LEU A 55 8.54 7.81 -0.23
C LEU A 55 7.31 7.19 0.45
N PRO A 56 6.97 5.97 0.11
CA PRO A 56 7.17 5.40 -1.21
C PRO A 56 6.13 5.95 -2.18
N SER A 57 4.97 6.39 -1.65
CA SER A 57 3.87 6.94 -2.44
C SER A 57 2.86 7.69 -1.56
N ILE A 58 1.86 8.26 -2.21
CA ILE A 58 0.67 8.87 -1.60
C ILE A 58 -0.61 8.13 -1.97
N PHE A 59 -0.47 6.90 -2.47
CA PHE A 59 -1.60 6.06 -2.88
C PHE A 59 -2.21 5.30 -1.71
N ASN A 60 -3.39 4.72 -1.95
CA ASN A 60 -4.05 3.88 -0.97
C ASN A 60 -3.25 2.60 -0.74
N THR A 61 -2.81 2.41 0.49
CA THR A 61 -2.03 1.25 0.93
C THR A 61 -2.59 0.70 2.23
N ASP A 62 -2.25 -0.53 2.55
CA ASP A 62 -2.53 -1.10 3.87
C ASP A 62 -1.31 -0.94 4.83
N LEU A 63 -0.95 -1.98 5.52
CA LEU A 63 -0.04 -2.02 6.66
C LEU A 63 1.42 -1.60 6.42
N ASP A 64 1.87 -1.37 5.20
CA ASP A 64 3.29 -1.27 4.88
C ASP A 64 3.74 0.16 4.54
N ARG A 65 3.12 1.14 5.16
CA ARG A 65 3.51 2.56 5.03
C ARG A 65 3.76 2.98 3.56
N GLY A 66 2.93 2.44 2.64
CA GLY A 66 2.94 2.81 1.23
C GLY A 66 3.45 1.74 0.25
N PHE A 67 4.05 0.63 0.71
CA PHE A 67 4.52 -0.42 -0.18
C PHE A 67 3.44 -1.45 -0.54
N SER A 68 2.47 -1.69 0.34
CA SER A 68 1.37 -2.62 0.11
C SER A 68 0.19 -1.91 -0.55
N LEU A 69 0.26 -1.76 -1.87
CA LEU A 69 -0.69 -0.99 -2.67
C LEU A 69 -2.07 -1.67 -2.72
N ILE A 70 -3.11 -0.94 -2.31
CA ILE A 70 -4.51 -1.33 -2.51
C ILE A 70 -4.98 -0.88 -3.90
N ASP A 71 -4.79 0.41 -4.19
CA ASP A 71 -5.06 1.03 -5.49
C ASP A 71 -4.24 2.33 -5.65
N TYR A 72 -4.27 2.89 -6.88
CA TYR A 72 -3.59 4.15 -7.19
C TYR A 72 -4.45 5.40 -6.90
N GLY A 73 -5.51 5.28 -6.11
CA GLY A 73 -6.23 6.41 -5.57
C GLY A 73 -5.40 7.16 -4.53
N LEU A 74 -5.66 8.46 -4.41
CA LEU A 74 -4.99 9.28 -3.41
C LEU A 74 -5.40 8.86 -2.00
N ASN A 75 -4.44 8.58 -1.14
CA ASN A 75 -4.68 8.34 0.27
C ASN A 75 -4.94 9.68 0.99
N HIS A 76 -6.20 9.94 1.28
CA HIS A 76 -6.64 11.19 1.90
C HIS A 76 -6.14 11.42 3.33
N LEU A 77 -5.58 10.39 3.98
CA LEU A 77 -4.91 10.53 5.27
C LEU A 77 -3.51 11.15 5.12
N LEU A 78 -2.90 11.04 3.93
CA LEU A 78 -1.53 11.49 3.66
C LEU A 78 -1.47 12.74 2.79
N ALA A 79 -2.43 12.91 1.86
CA ALA A 79 -2.40 14.01 0.91
C ALA A 79 -3.79 14.39 0.41
N ALA A 80 -3.98 15.66 0.11
CA ALA A 80 -5.14 16.18 -0.61
C ALA A 80 -4.75 16.59 -2.05
N PRO A 81 -5.69 16.63 -3.01
CA PRO A 81 -5.43 17.13 -4.36
C PRO A 81 -4.80 18.51 -4.38
N LYS A 82 -5.22 19.37 -3.44
CA LYS A 82 -4.68 20.73 -3.28
C LYS A 82 -3.18 20.74 -2.97
N ASP A 83 -2.67 19.77 -2.21
CA ASP A 83 -1.25 19.71 -1.86
C ASP A 83 -0.38 19.51 -3.11
N LEU A 84 -0.88 18.74 -4.08
CA LEU A 84 -0.20 18.52 -5.35
C LEU A 84 -0.23 19.79 -6.22
N GLU A 85 -1.32 20.55 -6.21
CA GLU A 85 -1.43 21.85 -6.89
C GLU A 85 -0.48 22.87 -6.26
N ASP A 86 -0.45 22.94 -4.94
CA ASP A 86 0.42 23.86 -4.21
C ASP A 86 1.90 23.52 -4.41
N MET A 87 2.26 22.22 -4.42
CA MET A 87 3.62 21.77 -4.73
C MET A 87 4.04 22.21 -6.14
N LYS A 88 3.16 22.05 -7.11
CA LYS A 88 3.39 22.53 -8.48
C LYS A 88 3.58 24.03 -8.54
N ALA A 89 2.86 24.81 -7.72
CA ALA A 89 3.01 26.26 -7.64
C ALA A 89 4.38 26.67 -7.08
N LEU A 90 5.03 25.83 -6.28
CA LEU A 90 6.40 26.03 -5.80
C LEU A 90 7.47 25.72 -6.86
N ASN A 91 7.10 25.28 -8.07
CA ASN A 91 7.98 24.81 -9.14
C ASN A 91 8.89 23.63 -8.70
N ILE A 92 8.37 22.75 -7.87
CA ILE A 92 9.04 21.52 -7.42
C ILE A 92 8.45 20.36 -8.21
N ASP A 93 9.28 19.62 -8.95
CA ASP A 93 8.89 18.41 -9.67
C ASP A 93 8.69 17.26 -8.69
N LEU A 94 7.62 16.49 -8.88
CA LEU A 94 7.31 15.32 -8.04
C LEU A 94 7.83 14.03 -8.70
N ALA A 95 8.45 13.19 -7.88
CA ALA A 95 8.75 11.79 -8.18
C ALA A 95 8.06 10.88 -7.18
N LEU A 96 7.51 9.77 -7.66
CA LEU A 96 6.74 8.80 -6.89
C LEU A 96 7.15 7.39 -7.33
N ASP A 97 7.08 6.44 -6.42
CA ASP A 97 7.18 5.03 -6.80
C ASP A 97 5.95 4.59 -7.59
N PHE A 98 6.20 3.77 -8.60
CA PHE A 98 5.16 3.11 -9.36
C PHE A 98 5.26 1.60 -9.10
N ILE A 99 4.45 1.11 -8.17
CA ILE A 99 4.52 -0.25 -7.63
C ILE A 99 3.78 -1.19 -8.57
N LEU A 100 4.51 -1.98 -9.38
CA LEU A 100 3.93 -2.89 -10.37
C LEU A 100 4.10 -4.37 -10.04
N ASN A 101 5.01 -4.71 -9.13
CA ASN A 101 5.45 -6.09 -8.90
C ASN A 101 4.74 -6.78 -7.73
N HIS A 102 3.92 -6.07 -6.99
CA HIS A 102 3.12 -6.62 -5.90
C HIS A 102 1.93 -5.68 -5.59
N ALA A 103 0.93 -6.22 -4.92
CA ALA A 103 -0.23 -5.47 -4.43
C ALA A 103 -0.70 -6.05 -3.10
N SER A 104 -1.49 -5.27 -2.38
CA SER A 104 -2.16 -5.69 -1.16
C SER A 104 -3.16 -6.81 -1.42
N VAL A 105 -3.35 -7.67 -0.43
CA VAL A 105 -4.49 -8.61 -0.41
C VAL A 105 -5.85 -7.88 -0.40
N LEU A 106 -5.87 -6.60 0.00
CA LEU A 106 -7.07 -5.76 -0.03
C LEU A 106 -7.34 -5.13 -1.40
N SER A 107 -6.44 -5.32 -2.40
CA SER A 107 -6.70 -4.85 -3.77
C SER A 107 -7.97 -5.50 -4.34
N LYS A 108 -8.70 -4.74 -5.16
CA LYS A 108 -9.95 -5.24 -5.77
C LYS A 108 -9.76 -6.51 -6.59
N GLU A 109 -8.59 -6.64 -7.22
CA GLU A 109 -8.20 -7.80 -8.01
C GLU A 109 -8.07 -9.05 -7.14
N PHE A 110 -7.36 -8.94 -5.99
CA PHE A 110 -7.19 -10.08 -5.08
C PHE A 110 -8.49 -10.41 -4.34
N GLN A 111 -9.27 -9.41 -3.93
CA GLN A 111 -10.57 -9.60 -3.31
C GLN A 111 -11.58 -10.29 -4.27
N ASP A 112 -11.52 -9.98 -5.57
CA ASP A 112 -12.32 -10.68 -6.56
C ASP A 112 -11.92 -12.16 -6.68
N ILE A 113 -10.63 -12.48 -6.63
CA ILE A 113 -10.15 -13.87 -6.61
C ILE A 113 -10.67 -14.61 -5.37
N LEU A 114 -10.61 -14.00 -4.20
CA LEU A 114 -11.11 -14.62 -2.96
C LEU A 114 -12.62 -14.91 -3.03
N LYS A 115 -13.38 -14.05 -3.72
CA LYS A 115 -14.82 -14.16 -3.87
C LYS A 115 -15.24 -15.16 -4.94
N ASN A 116 -14.55 -15.19 -6.08
CA ASN A 116 -14.97 -15.88 -7.30
C ASN A 116 -14.06 -17.09 -7.65
N GLY A 117 -12.91 -17.25 -6.98
CA GLY A 117 -11.98 -18.35 -7.20
C GLY A 117 -11.50 -18.43 -8.66
N ASP A 118 -11.60 -19.61 -9.26
CA ASP A 118 -11.19 -19.82 -10.65
C ASP A 118 -12.04 -19.07 -11.68
N ALA A 119 -13.23 -18.59 -11.31
CA ALA A 119 -14.08 -17.77 -12.18
C ALA A 119 -13.70 -16.29 -12.20
N SER A 120 -12.77 -15.87 -11.35
CA SER A 120 -12.29 -14.48 -11.32
C SER A 120 -11.59 -14.12 -12.63
N PRO A 121 -11.90 -12.95 -13.24
CA PRO A 121 -11.15 -12.45 -14.38
C PRO A 121 -9.70 -12.09 -14.03
N PHE A 122 -9.40 -11.97 -12.73
CA PHE A 122 -8.07 -11.69 -12.20
C PHE A 122 -7.30 -12.95 -11.76
N ARG A 123 -7.82 -14.15 -12.08
CA ARG A 123 -7.25 -15.43 -11.62
C ARG A 123 -5.76 -15.57 -11.89
N ASP A 124 -5.29 -15.03 -13.01
CA ASP A 124 -3.90 -15.08 -13.44
C ASP A 124 -3.13 -13.76 -13.19
N PHE A 125 -3.72 -12.82 -12.47
CA PHE A 125 -3.07 -11.55 -12.14
C PHE A 125 -1.99 -11.70 -11.07
N PHE A 126 -2.17 -12.66 -10.16
CA PHE A 126 -1.20 -12.99 -9.12
C PHE A 126 -0.63 -14.38 -9.37
N ILE A 127 0.58 -14.63 -8.89
CA ILE A 127 1.29 -15.89 -9.08
C ILE A 127 0.69 -16.94 -8.15
N ASP A 128 -0.08 -17.87 -8.70
CA ASP A 128 -0.43 -19.13 -8.06
C ASP A 128 0.84 -19.98 -7.96
N TRP A 129 1.27 -20.25 -6.76
CA TRP A 129 2.51 -20.94 -6.47
C TRP A 129 2.56 -22.34 -7.09
N ASN A 130 1.48 -23.10 -6.99
CA ASN A 130 1.43 -24.46 -7.52
C ASN A 130 1.46 -24.48 -9.04
N ARG A 131 0.77 -23.57 -9.70
CA ARG A 131 0.83 -23.45 -11.18
C ARG A 131 2.21 -23.01 -11.66
N PHE A 132 2.85 -22.12 -10.91
CA PHE A 132 4.18 -21.61 -11.26
C PHE A 132 5.25 -22.71 -11.15
N TRP A 133 5.14 -23.57 -10.14
CA TRP A 133 6.12 -24.65 -9.87
C TRP A 133 5.66 -26.02 -10.39
N GLU A 134 4.62 -26.10 -11.21
CA GLU A 134 4.14 -27.36 -11.77
C GLU A 134 5.27 -28.09 -12.51
N GLY A 135 5.52 -29.34 -12.13
CA GLY A 135 6.60 -30.18 -12.68
C GLY A 135 8.02 -29.83 -12.20
N HIS A 136 8.17 -28.91 -11.24
CA HIS A 136 9.46 -28.44 -10.74
C HIS A 136 9.62 -28.60 -9.21
N GLY A 137 9.03 -29.64 -8.65
CA GLY A 137 9.08 -29.96 -7.24
C GLY A 137 8.03 -30.97 -6.82
N GLU A 138 7.92 -31.21 -5.53
CA GLU A 138 7.02 -32.19 -4.94
C GLU A 138 5.88 -31.53 -4.15
N MET A 139 4.66 -32.08 -4.28
CA MET A 139 3.50 -31.62 -3.51
C MET A 139 3.68 -32.00 -2.04
N THR A 140 3.57 -31.00 -1.16
CA THR A 140 3.63 -31.20 0.29
C THR A 140 2.29 -31.64 0.86
N ALA A 141 2.29 -32.16 2.09
CA ALA A 141 1.07 -32.45 2.83
C ALA A 141 0.24 -31.20 3.15
N GLN A 142 0.86 -30.01 3.12
CA GLN A 142 0.20 -28.72 3.34
C GLN A 142 -0.47 -28.16 2.08
N GLY A 143 -0.36 -28.86 0.93
CA GLY A 143 -1.07 -28.46 -0.30
C GLY A 143 -0.32 -27.47 -1.19
N TYR A 144 0.96 -27.25 -0.98
CA TYR A 144 1.80 -26.47 -1.90
C TYR A 144 2.96 -27.29 -2.45
N ILE A 145 3.49 -26.91 -3.60
CA ILE A 145 4.68 -27.53 -4.18
C ILE A 145 5.92 -26.98 -3.46
N GLN A 146 6.75 -27.91 -2.93
CA GLN A 146 8.11 -27.62 -2.52
C GLN A 146 9.00 -27.67 -3.77
N PRO A 147 9.52 -26.54 -4.26
CA PRO A 147 10.35 -26.55 -5.46
C PRO A 147 11.67 -27.28 -5.24
N ASP A 148 12.24 -27.81 -6.32
CA ASP A 148 13.56 -28.41 -6.30
C ASP A 148 14.61 -27.44 -5.76
N ALA A 149 15.44 -27.91 -4.83
CA ALA A 149 16.43 -27.08 -4.15
C ALA A 149 17.39 -26.35 -5.13
N ALA A 150 17.68 -26.98 -6.27
CA ALA A 150 18.54 -26.38 -7.30
C ALA A 150 17.91 -25.13 -7.95
N LEU A 151 16.59 -25.08 -8.06
CA LEU A 151 15.87 -23.97 -8.69
C LEU A 151 15.72 -22.75 -7.77
N ILE A 152 15.70 -22.98 -6.46
CA ILE A 152 15.52 -21.90 -5.47
C ILE A 152 16.81 -21.50 -4.77
N ARG A 153 17.92 -22.20 -5.04
CA ARG A 153 19.21 -21.96 -4.37
C ARG A 153 19.71 -20.52 -4.45
N ASP A 154 19.51 -19.89 -5.60
CA ASP A 154 20.00 -18.55 -5.88
C ASP A 154 18.88 -17.48 -5.74
N MET A 155 17.70 -17.87 -5.24
CA MET A 155 16.59 -16.98 -4.97
C MET A 155 16.75 -16.33 -3.60
N PHE A 156 16.45 -15.02 -3.54
CA PHE A 156 16.44 -14.28 -2.30
C PHE A 156 15.03 -14.27 -1.70
N PHE A 157 14.90 -14.76 -0.48
CA PHE A 157 13.68 -14.65 0.31
C PHE A 157 13.91 -13.69 1.48
N ARG A 158 13.00 -12.76 1.69
CA ARG A 158 13.12 -11.75 2.77
C ARG A 158 13.04 -12.35 4.17
N LYS A 159 12.39 -13.50 4.31
CA LYS A 159 12.24 -14.23 5.57
C LYS A 159 12.59 -15.72 5.36
N PRO A 160 12.94 -16.44 6.41
CA PRO A 160 13.09 -17.88 6.34
C PRO A 160 11.81 -18.57 5.86
N GLY A 161 11.94 -19.55 5.00
CA GLY A 161 10.82 -20.30 4.42
C GLY A 161 10.40 -19.82 3.04
N LEU A 162 9.44 -20.52 2.45
CA LEU A 162 8.91 -20.15 1.14
C LEU A 162 7.93 -18.97 1.24
N PRO A 163 7.90 -18.07 0.26
CA PRO A 163 7.04 -16.90 0.26
C PRO A 163 5.61 -17.26 -0.17
N ILE A 164 4.89 -17.99 0.66
CA ILE A 164 3.56 -18.55 0.34
C ILE A 164 2.50 -17.93 1.24
N LEU A 165 1.40 -17.51 0.64
CA LEU A 165 0.14 -17.19 1.29
C LEU A 165 -0.90 -18.24 0.88
N MET A 166 -1.34 -19.06 1.83
CA MET A 166 -2.46 -19.97 1.62
C MET A 166 -3.77 -19.21 1.70
N VAL A 167 -4.58 -19.29 0.67
CA VAL A 167 -5.91 -18.68 0.63
C VAL A 167 -6.98 -19.73 0.37
N ARG A 168 -8.13 -19.60 1.03
CA ARG A 168 -9.28 -20.49 0.84
C ARG A 168 -10.22 -19.93 -0.22
N PHE A 169 -10.48 -20.74 -1.24
CA PHE A 169 -11.45 -20.44 -2.27
C PHE A 169 -12.89 -20.75 -1.81
N PRO A 170 -13.92 -20.21 -2.52
CA PRO A 170 -15.32 -20.47 -2.18
C PRO A 170 -15.74 -21.93 -2.21
N ASP A 171 -15.05 -22.76 -2.99
CA ASP A 171 -15.25 -24.22 -3.07
C ASP A 171 -14.54 -24.99 -1.95
N GLY A 172 -13.87 -24.30 -1.03
CA GLY A 172 -13.17 -24.85 0.12
C GLY A 172 -11.73 -25.29 -0.14
N ARG A 173 -11.25 -25.26 -1.39
CA ARG A 173 -9.84 -25.53 -1.70
C ARG A 173 -8.94 -24.43 -1.11
N GLU A 174 -7.76 -24.84 -0.69
CA GLU A 174 -6.68 -23.94 -0.34
C GLU A 174 -5.72 -23.80 -1.53
N VAL A 175 -5.42 -22.57 -1.91
CA VAL A 175 -4.58 -22.23 -3.05
C VAL A 175 -3.42 -21.37 -2.55
N PRO A 176 -2.17 -21.79 -2.81
CA PRO A 176 -0.99 -21.03 -2.42
C PRO A 176 -0.70 -19.93 -3.44
N TYR A 177 -0.59 -18.70 -2.97
CA TYR A 177 -0.13 -17.56 -3.76
C TYR A 177 1.26 -17.13 -3.34
N TRP A 178 2.04 -16.57 -4.28
CA TRP A 178 3.32 -15.97 -3.97
C TRP A 178 3.13 -14.72 -3.11
N ASN A 179 3.71 -14.72 -1.92
CA ASN A 179 3.66 -13.62 -0.98
C ASN A 179 5.04 -12.94 -0.87
N THR A 180 5.19 -11.78 -1.48
CA THR A 180 6.47 -11.06 -1.52
C THR A 180 6.88 -10.52 -0.15
N PHE A 181 5.90 -10.10 0.68
CA PHE A 181 6.13 -9.50 1.98
C PHE A 181 5.36 -10.24 3.05
N TYR A 182 6.08 -10.86 3.98
CA TYR A 182 5.46 -11.38 5.20
C TYR A 182 5.22 -10.21 6.15
N GLN A 183 3.98 -10.01 6.53
CA GLN A 183 3.64 -9.15 7.66
C GLN A 183 2.97 -10.00 8.74
N SER A 184 3.47 -9.88 9.96
CA SER A 184 2.73 -10.27 11.14
C SER A 184 2.00 -9.02 11.59
N VAL A 185 0.68 -9.03 11.55
CA VAL A 185 -0.12 -7.97 12.13
C VAL A 185 -0.26 -8.31 13.61
N HIS A 186 0.27 -7.44 14.45
CA HIS A 186 -0.01 -7.45 15.88
C HIS A 186 -0.98 -6.30 16.15
N TYR A 187 -2.08 -6.61 16.76
CA TYR A 187 -3.04 -5.61 17.22
C TYR A 187 -2.78 -5.39 18.70
N ASP A 188 -2.36 -4.18 19.03
CA ASP A 188 -2.20 -3.77 20.43
C ASP A 188 -3.54 -3.37 21.02
N HIS A 189 -3.65 -3.47 22.35
CA HIS A 189 -4.78 -2.91 23.07
C HIS A 189 -4.88 -1.41 22.80
N VAL A 190 -6.11 -0.93 22.68
CA VAL A 190 -6.41 0.48 22.51
C VAL A 190 -6.92 1.08 23.79
N ASP A 191 -6.65 2.34 24.05
CA ASP A 191 -7.27 3.09 25.12
C ASP A 191 -8.45 3.96 24.65
N ALA A 192 -9.17 4.54 25.60
CA ALA A 192 -10.31 5.38 25.25
C ALA A 192 -9.88 6.69 24.56
N GLN A 193 -8.67 7.19 24.84
CA GLN A 193 -8.16 8.41 24.22
C GLN A 193 -7.88 8.19 22.73
N ASP A 194 -7.22 7.09 22.37
CA ASP A 194 -6.95 6.71 20.99
C ASP A 194 -8.24 6.63 20.18
N LEU A 195 -9.28 6.03 20.74
CA LEU A 195 -10.57 5.88 20.07
C LEU A 195 -11.38 7.17 20.01
N MET A 196 -11.25 8.07 21.00
CA MET A 196 -11.86 9.40 20.92
C MET A 196 -11.32 10.19 19.72
N GLU A 197 -10.01 10.16 19.53
CA GLU A 197 -9.33 10.85 18.43
C GLU A 197 -9.66 10.22 17.07
N ALA A 198 -9.55 8.90 16.97
CA ALA A 198 -9.76 8.18 15.71
C ALA A 198 -11.23 8.17 15.24
N ALA A 199 -12.18 8.01 16.17
CA ALA A 199 -13.59 7.88 15.84
C ALA A 199 -14.42 9.15 16.09
N HIS A 200 -13.79 10.25 16.51
CA HIS A 200 -14.46 11.52 16.85
C HIS A 200 -15.64 11.34 17.80
N THR A 201 -15.49 10.46 18.78
CA THR A 201 -16.56 10.07 19.71
C THR A 201 -16.34 10.63 21.12
N GLN A 202 -17.35 10.50 21.99
CA GLN A 202 -17.26 10.94 23.37
C GLN A 202 -16.59 9.87 24.24
N TYR A 203 -15.97 10.27 25.35
CA TYR A 203 -15.21 9.40 26.24
C TYR A 203 -15.95 8.13 26.69
N GLY A 204 -17.23 8.24 27.04
CA GLY A 204 -18.02 7.08 27.46
C GLY A 204 -18.20 6.02 26.37
N GLU A 205 -18.42 6.44 25.15
CA GLU A 205 -18.51 5.55 23.98
C GLU A 205 -17.14 5.01 23.60
N ALA A 206 -16.10 5.84 23.63
CA ALA A 206 -14.73 5.40 23.40
C ALA A 206 -14.29 4.33 24.38
N LEU A 207 -14.64 4.48 25.68
CA LEU A 207 -14.35 3.49 26.71
C LEU A 207 -15.09 2.16 26.46
N ARG A 208 -16.36 2.21 26.02
CA ARG A 208 -17.13 1.02 25.63
C ARG A 208 -16.49 0.30 24.47
N LEU A 209 -16.10 1.04 23.43
CA LEU A 209 -15.45 0.50 22.22
C LEU A 209 -14.07 -0.09 22.54
N ALA A 210 -13.24 0.61 23.35
CA ALA A 210 -11.94 0.10 23.78
C ALA A 210 -12.07 -1.25 24.50
N LYS A 211 -13.07 -1.38 25.37
CA LYS A 211 -13.34 -2.64 26.06
C LYS A 211 -13.68 -3.77 25.09
N ILE A 212 -14.58 -3.53 24.13
CA ILE A 212 -14.97 -4.53 23.12
C ILE A 212 -13.77 -4.95 22.27
N VAL A 213 -12.97 -3.97 21.81
CA VAL A 213 -11.77 -4.23 21.01
C VAL A 213 -10.79 -5.10 21.79
N ASN A 214 -10.44 -4.69 23.01
CA ASN A 214 -9.44 -5.37 23.80
C ASN A 214 -9.87 -6.79 24.22
N GLU A 215 -11.13 -6.98 24.62
CA GLU A 215 -11.68 -8.31 24.90
C GLU A 215 -11.68 -9.22 23.66
N ALA A 216 -11.94 -8.68 22.48
CA ALA A 216 -11.88 -9.43 21.23
C ALA A 216 -10.44 -9.80 20.85
N LEU A 217 -9.47 -8.88 21.03
CA LEU A 217 -8.05 -9.15 20.82
C LEU A 217 -7.53 -10.23 21.79
N ASP A 218 -7.91 -10.16 23.08
CA ASP A 218 -7.56 -11.17 24.08
C ASP A 218 -8.14 -12.55 23.73
N ALA A 219 -9.28 -12.57 23.05
CA ALA A 219 -9.88 -13.79 22.50
C ALA A 219 -9.26 -14.26 21.18
N GLY A 220 -8.22 -13.59 20.70
CA GLY A 220 -7.53 -13.91 19.43
C GLY A 220 -8.30 -13.58 18.17
N LYS A 221 -9.32 -12.69 18.26
CA LYS A 221 -10.08 -12.23 17.10
C LYS A 221 -9.34 -11.14 16.35
N THR A 222 -9.53 -11.12 15.04
CA THR A 222 -9.09 -10.02 14.17
C THR A 222 -10.14 -8.90 14.16
N PRO A 223 -9.79 -7.67 13.77
CA PRO A 223 -10.76 -6.56 13.64
C PRO A 223 -11.98 -6.89 12.78
N ALA A 224 -11.82 -7.73 11.73
CA ALA A 224 -12.92 -8.16 10.86
C ALA A 224 -13.94 -9.07 11.56
N GLU A 225 -13.58 -9.66 12.69
CA GLU A 225 -14.42 -10.57 13.47
C GLU A 225 -15.04 -9.90 14.71
N MET A 226 -14.81 -8.60 14.87
CA MET A 226 -15.34 -7.82 15.98
C MET A 226 -16.78 -7.39 15.73
N ASP A 227 -17.62 -7.54 16.76
CA ASP A 227 -18.99 -7.04 16.74
C ASP A 227 -19.09 -5.85 17.71
N PHE A 228 -19.44 -4.71 17.19
CA PHE A 228 -19.54 -3.48 17.98
C PHE A 228 -20.94 -3.18 18.51
N GLY A 229 -21.92 -4.04 18.19
CA GLY A 229 -23.31 -3.94 18.66
C GLY A 229 -24.18 -3.02 17.82
#